data_b19a3b4113e569667cf655e2054e5a25
#
_entry.id   b19a3b4113e569667cf655e2054e5a25
#
_cell.length_a   1.000
_cell.length_b   1.000
_cell.length_c   1.000
_cell.angle_alpha   90.00
_cell.angle_beta   90.00
_cell.angle_gamma   90.00
#
_symmetry.space_group_name_H-M   'P 1'
#
loop_
_entity.id
_entity.type
_entity.pdbx_description
1 polymer ?
#
loop_
_entity_poly.entity_id
_entity_poly.type
_entity_poly.pdbx_seq_one_letter_code
_entity_poly.pdbx_strand_id
1 'polypeptide(L)'
;MKHKDNCEQLFEYLRSILYDDKVNALQIDDLEPAFEKLGKGMQYLEQAVREMKEYSAAISVGNLSVEAPPRENFLCKNLKNIHANLNHLSWQAKQVAKGDYSQSVSYLGEFSEAFNTMTKQLKEREQYLKQEAEREKT
;
A
#
# COMPACT_ATOMS: atom_id res chain seq x y z
N MET A 1 -19.83 -36.93 19.04
CA MET A 1 -19.35 -36.36 18.90
C MET A 1 -18.84 -35.65 18.62
N LYS A 2 -18.69 -35.49 18.58
CA LYS A 2 -18.27 -34.85 18.39
C LYS A 2 -18.06 -33.64 18.15
N HIS A 3 -18.18 -33.05 18.91
CA HIS A 3 -17.91 -31.65 18.65
C HIS A 3 -16.43 -31.39 18.75
N LYS A 4 -15.87 -30.85 17.67
CA LYS A 4 -14.54 -30.28 17.74
C LYS A 4 -14.58 -29.22 18.84
N ASP A 5 -13.59 -29.23 19.71
CA ASP A 5 -13.47 -28.25 20.77
C ASP A 5 -13.54 -26.84 20.15
N ASN A 6 -14.35 -25.95 20.72
CA ASN A 6 -14.52 -24.57 20.21
C ASN A 6 -13.19 -23.82 20.22
N CYS A 7 -12.41 -23.99 21.26
CA CYS A 7 -11.08 -23.33 21.33
C CYS A 7 -10.19 -23.78 20.20
N GLU A 8 -10.20 -25.07 19.88
CA GLU A 8 -9.39 -25.60 18.78
C GLU A 8 -9.88 -25.09 17.43
N GLN A 9 -11.20 -25.06 17.22
CA GLN A 9 -11.76 -24.48 15.98
C GLN A 9 -11.36 -23.03 15.79
N LEU A 10 -11.42 -22.24 16.85
CA LEU A 10 -11.06 -20.83 16.79
C LEU A 10 -9.56 -20.65 16.57
N PHE A 11 -8.75 -21.47 17.22
CA PHE A 11 -7.30 -21.44 17.04
C PHE A 11 -6.91 -21.79 15.60
N GLU A 12 -7.48 -22.84 15.05
CA GLU A 12 -7.22 -23.24 13.66
C GLU A 12 -7.63 -22.15 12.68
N TYR A 13 -8.77 -21.53 12.93
CA TYR A 13 -9.24 -20.44 12.10
C TYR A 13 -8.26 -19.23 12.15
N LEU A 14 -7.86 -18.84 13.37
CA LEU A 14 -6.90 -17.75 13.54
C LEU A 14 -5.58 -18.06 12.85
N ARG A 15 -5.09 -19.29 13.01
CA ARG A 15 -3.85 -19.70 12.37
C ARG A 15 -3.95 -19.60 10.84
N SER A 16 -5.09 -20.00 10.28
CA SER A 16 -5.30 -19.92 8.83
C SER A 16 -5.31 -18.50 8.33
N ILE A 17 -5.87 -17.56 9.11
CA ILE A 17 -5.87 -16.13 8.76
C ILE A 17 -4.43 -15.61 8.66
N LEU A 18 -3.56 -16.05 9.58
CA LEU A 18 -2.20 -15.53 9.67
C LEU A 18 -1.22 -16.18 8.71
N TYR A 19 -1.39 -17.47 8.42
CA TYR A 19 -0.32 -18.23 7.76
C TYR A 19 -0.73 -18.97 6.49
N ASP A 20 -2.00 -19.15 6.22
CA ASP A 20 -2.44 -19.90 5.05
C ASP A 20 -2.87 -18.96 3.91
N ASP A 21 -2.62 -19.37 2.68
CA ASP A 21 -3.06 -18.62 1.51
C ASP A 21 -4.58 -18.59 1.42
N LYS A 22 -5.21 -19.69 1.87
CA LYS A 22 -6.66 -19.84 1.82
C LYS A 22 -7.18 -20.03 3.23
N VAL A 23 -8.05 -19.13 3.66
CA VAL A 23 -8.64 -19.19 4.99
C VAL A 23 -9.84 -20.14 4.97
N ASN A 24 -9.88 -21.06 5.93
CA ASN A 24 -11.04 -21.93 6.11
C ASN A 24 -12.15 -21.13 6.79
N ALA A 25 -13.32 -21.04 6.14
CA ALA A 25 -14.43 -20.28 6.69
C ALA A 25 -14.84 -20.83 8.07
N LEU A 26 -15.03 -19.91 9.01
CA LEU A 26 -15.53 -20.27 10.33
C LEU A 26 -17.06 -20.36 10.29
N GLN A 27 -17.60 -21.48 10.77
CA GLN A 27 -19.03 -21.68 10.85
C GLN A 27 -19.49 -21.27 12.23
N ILE A 28 -20.07 -20.08 12.36
CA ILE A 28 -20.53 -19.55 13.65
C ILE A 28 -21.55 -20.48 14.30
N ASP A 29 -22.43 -21.11 13.51
CA ASP A 29 -23.48 -22.00 14.02
C ASP A 29 -22.91 -23.26 14.68
N ASP A 30 -21.68 -23.63 14.37
CA ASP A 30 -21.01 -24.79 14.98
C ASP A 30 -20.41 -24.47 16.34
N LEU A 31 -20.42 -23.19 16.73
CA LEU A 31 -19.87 -22.76 18.01
C LEU A 31 -20.93 -22.75 19.10
N GLU A 32 -20.52 -23.09 20.32
CA GLU A 32 -21.39 -22.89 21.46
C GLU A 32 -21.67 -21.40 21.65
N PRO A 33 -22.86 -21.02 22.18
CA PRO A 33 -23.23 -19.62 22.31
C PRO A 33 -22.21 -18.74 23.02
N ALA A 34 -21.47 -19.30 23.99
CA ALA A 34 -20.45 -18.56 24.70
C ALA A 34 -19.30 -18.10 23.80
N PHE A 35 -19.09 -18.73 22.65
CA PHE A 35 -18.00 -18.44 21.74
C PHE A 35 -18.42 -17.68 20.48
N GLU A 36 -19.73 -17.45 20.29
CA GLU A 36 -20.21 -16.81 19.06
C GLU A 36 -19.68 -15.40 18.88
N LYS A 37 -19.67 -14.61 19.94
CA LYS A 37 -19.19 -13.23 19.86
C LYS A 37 -17.71 -13.17 19.48
N LEU A 38 -16.91 -14.03 20.08
CA LEU A 38 -15.48 -14.11 19.73
C LEU A 38 -15.30 -14.55 18.28
N GLY A 39 -16.08 -15.54 17.85
CA GLY A 39 -16.03 -16.02 16.47
C GLY A 39 -16.35 -14.92 15.47
N LYS A 40 -17.38 -14.12 15.76
CA LYS A 40 -17.73 -12.98 14.90
C LYS A 40 -16.62 -11.92 14.86
N GLY A 41 -16.02 -11.65 16.02
CA GLY A 41 -14.90 -10.73 16.09
C GLY A 41 -13.73 -11.20 15.23
N MET A 42 -13.45 -12.50 15.25
CA MET A 42 -12.39 -13.08 14.44
C MET A 42 -12.72 -13.03 12.94
N GLN A 43 -13.99 -13.09 12.58
CA GLN A 43 -14.39 -12.90 11.18
C GLN A 43 -14.15 -11.46 10.72
N TYR A 44 -14.33 -10.48 11.59
CA TYR A 44 -13.95 -9.09 11.29
C TYR A 44 -12.44 -8.99 11.08
N LEU A 45 -11.66 -9.68 11.91
CA LEU A 45 -10.21 -9.71 11.75
C LEU A 45 -9.83 -10.32 10.40
N GLU A 46 -10.46 -11.43 10.04
CA GLU A 46 -10.20 -12.07 8.75
C GLU A 46 -10.45 -11.12 7.59
N GLN A 47 -11.58 -10.40 7.64
CA GLN A 47 -11.91 -9.45 6.58
C GLN A 47 -10.90 -8.32 6.50
N ALA A 48 -10.49 -7.79 7.65
CA ALA A 48 -9.50 -6.70 7.70
C ALA A 48 -8.16 -7.15 7.12
N VAL A 49 -7.73 -8.37 7.47
CA VAL A 49 -6.47 -8.93 6.95
C VAL A 49 -6.57 -9.17 5.45
N ARG A 50 -7.70 -9.66 4.96
CA ARG A 50 -7.92 -9.88 3.52
C ARG A 50 -7.82 -8.56 2.76
N GLU A 51 -8.48 -7.52 3.26
CA GLU A 51 -8.44 -6.19 2.65
C GLU A 51 -7.00 -5.66 2.60
N MET A 52 -6.26 -5.85 3.69
CA MET A 52 -4.87 -5.42 3.75
C MET A 52 -4.00 -6.18 2.74
N LYS A 53 -4.17 -7.49 2.63
CA LYS A 53 -3.41 -8.31 1.69
C LYS A 53 -3.68 -7.91 0.25
N GLU A 54 -4.94 -7.72 -0.11
CA GLU A 54 -5.32 -7.34 -1.47
C GLU A 54 -4.80 -5.95 -1.83
N TYR A 55 -4.93 -5.02 -0.90
CA TYR A 55 -4.48 -3.65 -1.09
C TYR A 55 -2.96 -3.58 -1.23
N SER A 56 -2.23 -4.22 -0.30
CA SER A 56 -0.77 -4.23 -0.35
C SER A 56 -0.24 -4.93 -1.59
N ALA A 57 -0.91 -6.00 -2.03
CA ALA A 57 -0.52 -6.70 -3.26
C ALA A 57 -0.64 -5.79 -4.48
N ALA A 58 -1.73 -5.03 -4.57
CA ALA A 58 -1.93 -4.09 -5.69
C ALA A 58 -0.84 -3.01 -5.69
N ILE A 59 -0.56 -2.41 -4.53
CA ILE A 59 0.46 -1.37 -4.41
C ILE A 59 1.84 -1.94 -4.75
N SER A 60 2.12 -3.16 -4.33
CA SER A 60 3.44 -3.79 -4.52
C SER A 60 3.79 -4.02 -5.99
N VAL A 61 2.80 -4.12 -6.86
CA VAL A 61 3.02 -4.26 -8.31
C VAL A 61 2.77 -2.96 -9.06
N GLY A 62 2.63 -1.85 -8.32
CA GLY A 62 2.48 -0.53 -8.95
C GLY A 62 1.08 -0.19 -9.43
N ASN A 63 0.07 -0.96 -9.04
CA ASN A 63 -1.31 -0.63 -9.37
C ASN A 63 -1.83 0.44 -8.42
N LEU A 64 -1.58 1.70 -8.76
CA LEU A 64 -1.93 2.84 -7.92
C LEU A 64 -3.36 3.32 -8.13
N SER A 65 -4.09 2.72 -9.05
CA SER A 65 -5.52 3.02 -9.26
C SER A 65 -6.43 2.18 -8.37
N VAL A 66 -5.86 1.29 -7.55
CA VAL A 66 -6.62 0.45 -6.63
C VAL A 66 -7.41 1.30 -5.64
N GLU A 67 -8.61 0.84 -5.31
CA GLU A 67 -9.45 1.51 -4.32
C GLU A 67 -8.95 1.19 -2.91
N ALA A 68 -8.88 2.22 -2.06
CA ALA A 68 -8.44 2.03 -0.68
C ALA A 68 -9.50 1.29 0.15
N PRO A 69 -9.09 0.44 1.10
CA PRO A 69 -10.02 -0.23 2.00
C PRO A 69 -10.80 0.76 2.87
N PRO A 70 -11.89 0.30 3.52
CA PRO A 70 -12.68 1.16 4.38
C PRO A 70 -11.87 1.84 5.48
N ARG A 71 -12.31 3.01 5.88
CA ARG A 71 -11.66 3.84 6.89
C ARG A 71 -11.47 3.12 8.23
N GLU A 72 -12.39 2.21 8.56
CA GLU A 72 -12.37 1.47 9.81
C GLU A 72 -11.22 0.46 9.88
N ASN A 73 -10.61 0.13 8.76
CA ASN A 73 -9.50 -0.84 8.75
C ASN A 73 -8.19 -0.16 9.07
N PHE A 74 -7.85 -0.11 10.35
CA PHE A 74 -6.62 0.52 10.82
C PHE A 74 -5.34 -0.21 10.40
N LEU A 75 -5.44 -1.48 9.99
CA LEU A 75 -4.28 -2.21 9.48
C LEU A 75 -3.74 -1.60 8.19
N CYS A 76 -4.58 -0.87 7.47
CA CYS A 76 -4.21 -0.28 6.19
C CYS A 76 -3.80 1.19 6.29
N LYS A 77 -3.73 1.75 7.50
CA LYS A 77 -3.44 3.18 7.68
C LYS A 77 -2.13 3.60 7.00
N ASN A 78 -1.05 2.88 7.31
CA ASN A 78 0.26 3.22 6.73
C ASN A 78 0.33 2.90 5.24
N LEU A 79 -0.36 1.84 4.81
CA LEU A 79 -0.45 1.52 3.38
C LEU A 79 -1.14 2.63 2.59
N LYS A 80 -2.16 3.26 3.17
CA LYS A 80 -2.85 4.38 2.53
C LYS A 80 -1.91 5.58 2.37
N ASN A 81 -1.05 5.82 3.36
CA ASN A 81 -0.05 6.87 3.27
C ASN A 81 0.96 6.58 2.15
N ILE A 82 1.43 5.34 2.07
CA ILE A 82 2.33 4.90 1.01
C ILE A 82 1.66 5.08 -0.36
N HIS A 83 0.41 4.66 -0.47
CA HIS A 83 -0.37 4.79 -1.70
C HIS A 83 -0.48 6.25 -2.14
N ALA A 84 -0.85 7.12 -1.22
CA ALA A 84 -0.97 8.56 -1.50
C ALA A 84 0.38 9.15 -1.92
N ASN A 85 1.45 8.78 -1.23
CA ASN A 85 2.79 9.27 -1.55
C ASN A 85 3.24 8.80 -2.92
N LEU A 86 2.97 7.55 -3.28
CA LEU A 86 3.33 7.00 -4.58
C LEU A 86 2.54 7.65 -5.71
N ASN A 87 1.25 7.93 -5.49
CA ASN A 87 0.44 8.66 -6.46
C ASN A 87 1.00 10.06 -6.70
N HIS A 88 1.35 10.75 -5.63
CA HIS A 88 1.90 12.10 -5.73
C HIS A 88 3.27 12.08 -6.42
N LEU A 89 4.12 11.13 -6.03
CA LEU A 89 5.44 10.97 -6.65
C LEU A 89 5.31 10.66 -8.14
N SER A 90 4.39 9.79 -8.51
CA SER A 90 4.13 9.45 -9.92
C SER A 90 3.75 10.69 -10.71
N TRP A 91 2.88 11.53 -10.16
CA TRP A 91 2.50 12.79 -10.79
C TRP A 91 3.71 13.72 -10.94
N GLN A 92 4.50 13.87 -9.87
CA GLN A 92 5.69 14.74 -9.92
C GLN A 92 6.72 14.25 -10.94
N ALA A 93 6.93 12.93 -11.01
CA ALA A 93 7.85 12.35 -11.98
C ALA A 93 7.39 12.63 -13.42
N LYS A 94 6.08 12.57 -13.66
CA LYS A 94 5.53 12.91 -14.97
C LYS A 94 5.74 14.39 -15.32
N GLN A 95 5.64 15.27 -14.33
CA GLN A 95 5.92 16.68 -14.55
C GLN A 95 7.40 16.92 -14.89
N VAL A 96 8.31 16.25 -14.18
CA VAL A 96 9.74 16.32 -14.48
C VAL A 96 10.00 15.82 -15.90
N ALA A 97 9.37 14.73 -16.30
CA ALA A 97 9.53 14.17 -17.66
C ALA A 97 9.06 15.15 -18.73
N LYS A 98 8.14 16.05 -18.40
CA LYS A 98 7.66 17.09 -19.32
C LYS A 98 8.52 18.37 -19.28
N GLY A 99 9.55 18.38 -18.44
CA GLY A 99 10.46 19.50 -18.33
C GLY A 99 10.17 20.45 -17.16
N ASP A 100 9.25 20.10 -16.28
CA ASP A 100 8.99 20.91 -15.09
C ASP A 100 9.93 20.48 -13.96
N TYR A 101 11.11 21.12 -13.90
CA TYR A 101 12.14 20.79 -12.92
C TYR A 101 11.96 21.57 -11.60
N SER A 102 10.81 22.23 -11.43
CA SER A 102 10.51 22.90 -10.16
C SER A 102 9.96 21.94 -9.11
N GLN A 103 9.74 20.70 -9.47
CA GLN A 103 9.21 19.68 -8.56
C GLN A 103 10.20 19.34 -7.46
N SER A 104 9.71 19.25 -6.23
CA SER A 104 10.52 18.91 -5.06
C SER A 104 9.77 17.90 -4.21
N VAL A 105 10.48 16.89 -3.70
CA VAL A 105 9.92 15.84 -2.87
C VAL A 105 10.51 15.97 -1.46
N SER A 106 9.66 15.92 -0.43
CA SER A 106 10.10 16.09 0.96
C SER A 106 9.60 14.97 1.89
N TYR A 107 8.91 13.98 1.35
CA TYR A 107 8.13 13.03 2.17
C TYR A 107 8.59 11.57 2.06
N LEU A 108 9.73 11.30 1.43
CA LEU A 108 10.22 9.94 1.20
C LEU A 108 11.67 9.74 1.68
N GLY A 109 12.10 10.49 2.69
CA GLY A 109 13.42 10.32 3.30
C GLY A 109 14.56 10.37 2.30
N GLU A 110 15.42 9.37 2.29
CA GLU A 110 16.57 9.30 1.39
C GLU A 110 16.18 9.36 -0.09
N PHE A 111 15.06 8.79 -0.44
CA PHE A 111 14.57 8.87 -1.81
C PHE A 111 14.28 10.31 -2.22
N SER A 112 13.76 11.12 -1.28
CA SER A 112 13.50 12.54 -1.54
C SER A 112 14.77 13.26 -1.95
N GLU A 113 15.87 13.01 -1.24
CA GLU A 113 17.17 13.62 -1.55
C GLU A 113 17.66 13.22 -2.93
N ALA A 114 17.58 11.92 -3.24
CA ALA A 114 17.99 11.40 -4.54
C ALA A 114 17.18 11.98 -5.68
N PHE A 115 15.85 12.04 -5.50
CA PHE A 115 14.93 12.59 -6.50
C PHE A 115 15.25 14.07 -6.75
N ASN A 116 15.42 14.85 -5.68
CA ASN A 116 15.69 16.28 -5.80
C ASN A 116 17.05 16.56 -6.44
N THR A 117 18.06 15.74 -6.13
CA THR A 117 19.38 15.83 -6.76
C THR A 117 19.27 15.55 -8.25
N MET A 118 18.55 14.49 -8.62
CA MET A 118 18.32 14.14 -10.02
C MET A 118 17.64 15.30 -10.78
N THR A 119 16.59 15.85 -10.18
CA THR A 119 15.83 16.95 -10.78
C THR A 119 16.73 18.18 -10.99
N LYS A 120 17.57 18.50 -10.01
CA LYS A 120 18.51 19.61 -10.10
C LYS A 120 19.52 19.41 -11.24
N GLN A 121 20.06 18.19 -11.37
CA GLN A 121 21.01 17.86 -12.43
C GLN A 121 20.34 17.95 -13.81
N LEU A 122 19.09 17.52 -13.93
CA LEU A 122 18.35 17.64 -15.19
C LEU A 122 18.16 19.10 -15.57
N LYS A 123 17.82 19.94 -14.59
CA LYS A 123 17.64 21.37 -14.81
C LYS A 123 18.94 22.03 -15.29
N GLU A 124 20.04 21.74 -14.64
CA GLU A 124 21.36 22.28 -14.99
C GLU A 124 21.78 21.83 -16.40
N ARG A 125 21.53 20.55 -16.72
CA ARG A 125 21.84 19.99 -18.04
C ARG A 125 21.02 20.67 -19.13
N GLU A 126 19.74 20.90 -18.90
CA GLU A 126 18.89 21.58 -19.87
C GLU A 126 19.37 23.01 -20.09
N GLN A 127 19.72 23.72 -19.03
CA GLN A 127 20.23 25.09 -19.11
C GLN A 127 21.55 25.12 -19.92
N TYR A 128 22.45 24.17 -19.69
CA TYR A 128 23.70 24.07 -20.42
C TYR A 128 23.43 23.86 -21.90
N LEU A 129 22.53 22.95 -22.25
CA LEU A 129 22.21 22.67 -23.66
C LEU A 129 21.61 23.87 -24.35
N LYS A 130 20.78 24.65 -23.65
CA LYS A 130 20.21 25.88 -24.18
C LYS A 130 21.29 26.93 -24.45
N GLN A 131 22.24 27.09 -23.55
CA GLN A 131 23.36 28.01 -23.72
C GLN A 131 24.24 27.63 -24.91
N GLU A 132 24.48 26.33 -25.09
CA GLU A 132 25.27 25.85 -26.23
C GLU A 132 24.55 26.12 -27.55
N ALA A 133 23.21 25.90 -27.59
CA ALA A 133 22.42 26.18 -28.78
C ALA A 133 22.43 27.65 -29.13
N GLU A 134 22.39 28.52 -28.10
CA GLU A 134 22.49 29.98 -28.31
C GLU A 134 23.86 30.39 -28.88
N ARG A 135 24.95 29.79 -28.40
CA ARG A 135 26.31 30.06 -28.91
C ARG A 135 26.42 29.69 -30.36
N GLU A 136 25.84 28.57 -30.75
CA GLU A 136 25.93 28.11 -32.14
C GLU A 136 25.19 29.02 -33.11
N LYS A 137 24.23 29.79 -32.63
CA LYS A 137 23.46 30.73 -33.47
C LYS A 137 24.22 32.01 -33.72
N THR A 138 25.24 32.31 -32.91
CA THR A 138 26.07 33.49 -33.10
C THR A 138 27.38 33.12 -33.77
#